data_8a1e1b1519152b9e916683b672324da3
#
_entry.id   8a1e1b1519152b9e916683b672324da3
#
_cell.length_a   1.000
_cell.length_b   1.000
_cell.length_c   1.000
_cell.angle_alpha   90.00
_cell.angle_beta   90.00
_cell.angle_gamma   90.00
#
_symmetry.space_group_name_H-M   'P 1'
#
loop_
_entity.id
_entity.type
_entity.pdbx_description
1 polymer ?
#
loop_
_entity_poly.entity_id
_entity_poly.type
_entity_poly.pdbx_seq_one_letter_code
_entity_poly.pdbx_strand_id
1 'polypeptide(L)'
;MNKCLTWFFCLSIIISCSTEEESEVPTLVGPGDGLYILCENNVSFYNSLNNNSNDPIDITSQIGLSLNNPKKIRITSDKMYITSNKIDIVNLNNLLIENSISGNSFNGLINPTDCQYLEYGRIFVTDRGDSKVKVIDLTTSDITTIIETGDSTKPNFIVNKFWRAYVLNSGGQTSSKKDTTIVSIDYKDGLVPIADFSGEVIVGDNPSSAVFSDQLKVLCKGVYNINNNSNDSESSFYVVNPWGHYVISSVNLNNIYNAQSLVENYNGSALFFTASDGIYRIYYPSLSYSKILDLQTNKIALNIEKYYDTDTTFVYTEMIYSNDLNNPNLIYKYNPFLDSITDTITFSSNVIDFIFRGN
;
A
#
# COMPACT_ATOMS: atom_id res chain seq x y z
N MET A 1 60.73 39.78 -71.06
CA MET A 1 59.36 40.13 -70.63
C MET A 1 58.51 38.86 -70.69
N ASN A 2 58.39 38.12 -69.63
CA ASN A 2 57.42 37.00 -69.53
C ASN A 2 56.64 37.12 -68.24
N LYS A 3 55.33 37.32 -68.40
CA LYS A 3 54.38 37.38 -67.28
C LYS A 3 53.94 35.96 -66.92
N CYS A 4 54.29 35.53 -65.75
CA CYS A 4 53.79 34.27 -65.12
C CYS A 4 52.45 34.58 -64.48
N LEU A 5 51.42 33.90 -64.98
CA LEU A 5 50.04 33.98 -64.46
C LEU A 5 49.85 32.84 -63.48
N THR A 6 49.79 33.16 -62.18
CA THR A 6 49.59 32.15 -61.13
C THR A 6 48.06 32.01 -60.90
N TRP A 7 47.57 30.83 -61.22
CA TRP A 7 46.19 30.44 -60.89
C TRP A 7 46.07 30.02 -59.45
N PHE A 8 45.25 30.74 -58.68
CA PHE A 8 44.86 30.34 -57.31
C PHE A 8 43.62 29.44 -57.39
N PHE A 9 43.72 28.15 -57.06
CA PHE A 9 42.63 27.26 -56.90
C PHE A 9 42.08 27.39 -55.46
N CYS A 10 40.96 28.04 -55.28
CA CYS A 10 40.22 28.04 -54.02
C CYS A 10 39.46 26.72 -53.89
N LEU A 11 39.94 25.87 -53.04
CA LEU A 11 39.28 24.60 -52.65
C LEU A 11 38.27 24.97 -51.54
N SER A 12 36.96 25.07 -51.90
CA SER A 12 35.88 25.27 -50.93
C SER A 12 35.59 23.93 -50.26
N ILE A 13 36.06 23.76 -49.05
CA ILE A 13 35.65 22.63 -48.19
C ILE A 13 34.24 22.96 -47.69
N ILE A 14 33.22 22.30 -48.22
CA ILE A 14 31.89 22.28 -47.68
C ILE A 14 31.91 21.35 -46.48
N ILE A 15 32.02 21.90 -45.24
CA ILE A 15 31.73 21.17 -44.04
C ILE A 15 30.22 21.02 -43.94
N SER A 16 29.72 19.87 -44.35
CA SER A 16 28.35 19.48 -44.01
C SER A 16 28.30 19.14 -42.53
N CYS A 17 27.82 20.09 -41.74
CA CYS A 17 27.44 19.84 -40.36
C CYS A 17 26.12 19.09 -40.41
N SER A 18 26.15 17.78 -40.31
CA SER A 18 24.95 17.00 -39.99
C SER A 18 24.64 17.29 -38.51
N THR A 19 23.65 18.17 -38.28
CA THR A 19 22.96 18.19 -37.00
C THR A 19 22.26 16.85 -36.89
N GLU A 20 22.84 15.91 -36.14
CA GLU A 20 22.06 14.83 -35.55
C GLU A 20 21.00 15.52 -34.70
N GLU A 21 19.76 15.53 -35.16
CA GLU A 21 18.64 15.75 -34.28
C GLU A 21 18.70 14.61 -33.23
N GLU A 22 19.22 14.92 -32.04
CA GLU A 22 18.96 14.07 -30.88
C GLU A 22 17.44 13.94 -30.81
N SER A 23 16.94 12.77 -31.17
CA SER A 23 15.55 12.43 -30.94
C SER A 23 15.36 12.53 -29.43
N GLU A 24 14.72 13.60 -28.95
CA GLU A 24 14.31 13.70 -27.55
C GLU A 24 13.47 12.45 -27.28
N VAL A 25 14.03 11.53 -26.51
CA VAL A 25 13.28 10.39 -25.97
C VAL A 25 12.15 11.02 -25.17
N PRO A 26 10.89 10.77 -25.51
CA PRO A 26 9.79 11.37 -24.78
C PRO A 26 9.93 11.01 -23.33
N THR A 27 10.13 12.01 -22.48
CA THR A 27 10.21 11.83 -21.03
C THR A 27 8.83 11.35 -20.58
N LEU A 28 8.73 10.10 -20.14
CA LEU A 28 7.51 9.58 -19.55
C LEU A 28 7.20 10.43 -18.31
N VAL A 29 6.02 11.00 -18.28
CA VAL A 29 5.51 11.75 -17.13
C VAL A 29 4.54 10.82 -16.39
N GLY A 30 4.75 10.64 -15.10
CA GLY A 30 3.86 9.82 -14.28
C GLY A 30 2.45 10.41 -14.21
N PRO A 31 1.43 9.58 -13.97
CA PRO A 31 0.02 9.99 -14.03
C PRO A 31 -0.43 10.95 -12.93
N GLY A 32 0.39 11.17 -11.88
CA GLY A 32 0.09 12.13 -10.82
C GLY A 32 -0.72 11.57 -9.65
N ASP A 33 -1.55 12.42 -9.05
CA ASP A 33 -2.40 12.04 -7.91
C ASP A 33 -3.63 11.27 -8.39
N GLY A 34 -4.04 10.28 -7.63
CA GLY A 34 -5.16 9.40 -7.96
C GLY A 34 -5.04 8.01 -7.36
N LEU A 35 -5.89 7.09 -7.80
CA LEU A 35 -5.92 5.71 -7.34
C LEU A 35 -4.97 4.86 -8.18
N TYR A 36 -4.00 4.23 -7.52
CA TYR A 36 -3.11 3.23 -8.08
C TYR A 36 -3.59 1.85 -7.69
N ILE A 37 -3.75 0.97 -8.67
CA ILE A 37 -4.37 -0.33 -8.51
C ILE A 37 -3.39 -1.41 -8.95
N LEU A 38 -3.08 -2.31 -8.03
CA LEU A 38 -2.32 -3.52 -8.28
C LEU A 38 -3.28 -4.64 -8.63
N CYS A 39 -3.21 -5.13 -9.85
CA CYS A 39 -3.94 -6.30 -10.29
C CYS A 39 -3.02 -7.53 -10.41
N GLU A 40 -3.57 -8.70 -10.69
CA GLU A 40 -2.78 -9.94 -10.85
C GLU A 40 -1.69 -9.82 -11.91
N ASN A 41 -1.98 -9.14 -13.02
CA ASN A 41 -1.10 -9.09 -14.19
C ASN A 41 -0.62 -7.69 -14.54
N ASN A 42 -1.17 -6.65 -13.93
CA ASN A 42 -0.88 -5.27 -14.30
C ASN A 42 -1.01 -4.30 -13.12
N VAL A 43 -0.44 -3.12 -13.31
CA VAL A 43 -0.69 -1.94 -12.47
C VAL A 43 -1.48 -0.94 -13.30
N SER A 44 -2.60 -0.51 -12.74
CA SER A 44 -3.46 0.49 -13.36
C SER A 44 -3.51 1.77 -12.55
N PHE A 45 -3.79 2.87 -13.23
CA PHE A 45 -4.04 4.17 -12.62
C PHE A 45 -5.44 4.66 -12.98
N TYR A 46 -6.17 5.16 -11.98
CA TYR A 46 -7.48 5.79 -12.16
C TYR A 46 -7.48 7.19 -11.59
N ASN A 47 -7.82 8.17 -12.44
CA ASN A 47 -7.91 9.56 -12.03
C ASN A 47 -9.31 9.86 -11.49
N SER A 48 -9.48 9.83 -10.19
CA SER A 48 -10.77 10.09 -9.53
C SER A 48 -11.24 11.55 -9.62
N LEU A 49 -10.36 12.48 -10.00
CA LEU A 49 -10.66 13.92 -10.08
C LEU A 49 -11.16 14.35 -11.47
N ASN A 50 -10.94 13.54 -12.49
CA ASN A 50 -11.34 13.84 -13.87
C ASN A 50 -12.64 13.11 -14.22
N ASN A 51 -13.76 13.82 -14.13
CA ASN A 51 -15.09 13.31 -14.51
C ASN A 51 -15.26 13.00 -16.01
N ASN A 52 -14.23 13.20 -16.85
CA ASN A 52 -14.35 13.14 -18.31
C ASN A 52 -13.77 11.88 -18.97
N SER A 53 -13.05 11.02 -18.26
CA SER A 53 -12.63 9.70 -18.75
C SER A 53 -12.51 8.72 -17.58
N ASN A 54 -13.49 7.86 -17.45
CA ASN A 54 -13.61 6.92 -16.31
C ASN A 54 -12.87 5.60 -16.54
N ASP A 55 -12.07 5.48 -17.59
CA ASP A 55 -11.36 4.25 -17.87
C ASP A 55 -9.99 4.24 -17.16
N PRO A 56 -9.66 3.19 -16.41
CA PRO A 56 -8.34 3.04 -15.80
C PRO A 56 -7.27 2.87 -16.88
N ILE A 57 -6.14 3.51 -16.69
CA ILE A 57 -4.98 3.44 -17.59
C ILE A 57 -4.05 2.33 -17.11
N ASP A 58 -3.74 1.35 -17.96
CA ASP A 58 -2.69 0.37 -17.68
C ASP A 58 -1.31 1.02 -17.85
N ILE A 59 -0.57 1.13 -16.75
CA ILE A 59 0.77 1.73 -16.72
C ILE A 59 1.90 0.66 -16.69
N THR A 60 1.56 -0.62 -16.71
CA THR A 60 2.52 -1.73 -16.58
C THR A 60 3.54 -1.74 -17.71
N SER A 61 3.07 -1.56 -18.94
CA SER A 61 3.94 -1.54 -20.13
C SER A 61 4.89 -0.35 -20.14
N GLN A 62 4.44 0.79 -19.60
CA GLN A 62 5.26 2.00 -19.48
C GLN A 62 6.37 1.79 -18.43
N ILE A 63 6.05 1.12 -17.33
CA ILE A 63 7.00 0.79 -16.27
C ILE A 63 7.98 -0.32 -16.72
N GLY A 64 7.58 -1.20 -17.64
CA GLY A 64 8.34 -2.40 -17.98
C GLY A 64 8.32 -3.45 -16.87
N LEU A 65 7.25 -3.47 -16.06
CA LEU A 65 7.12 -4.32 -14.90
C LEU A 65 6.69 -5.75 -15.29
N SER A 66 7.28 -6.74 -14.61
CA SER A 66 6.83 -8.14 -14.67
C SER A 66 6.37 -8.56 -13.29
N LEU A 67 5.06 -8.73 -13.13
CA LEU A 67 4.44 -9.13 -11.87
C LEU A 67 4.44 -10.66 -11.74
N ASN A 68 4.79 -11.14 -10.55
CA ASN A 68 4.70 -12.55 -10.20
C ASN A 68 4.18 -12.66 -8.77
N ASN A 69 2.94 -13.11 -8.62
CA ASN A 69 2.25 -13.22 -7.35
C ASN A 69 2.24 -11.90 -6.55
N PRO A 70 1.67 -10.81 -7.12
CA PRO A 70 1.59 -9.52 -6.45
C PRO A 70 0.71 -9.61 -5.19
N LYS A 71 1.08 -8.87 -4.14
CA LYS A 71 0.41 -8.94 -2.84
C LYS A 71 0.00 -7.58 -2.30
N LYS A 72 0.86 -6.58 -2.48
CA LYS A 72 0.69 -5.29 -1.83
C LYS A 72 1.27 -4.15 -2.66
N ILE A 73 0.60 -3.01 -2.62
CA ILE A 73 1.11 -1.75 -3.15
C ILE A 73 1.21 -0.72 -2.03
N ARG A 74 2.32 0.00 -1.96
CA ARG A 74 2.53 1.14 -1.07
C ARG A 74 3.04 2.32 -1.87
N ILE A 75 2.66 3.52 -1.47
CA ILE A 75 3.06 4.76 -2.14
C ILE A 75 3.63 5.74 -1.11
N THR A 76 4.71 6.39 -1.47
CA THR A 76 5.21 7.63 -0.88
C THR A 76 4.93 8.79 -1.84
N SER A 77 5.46 9.99 -1.57
CA SER A 77 5.26 11.15 -2.44
C SER A 77 5.69 10.92 -3.89
N ASP A 78 6.78 10.18 -4.10
CA ASP A 78 7.44 10.03 -5.40
C ASP A 78 7.71 8.58 -5.81
N LYS A 79 7.43 7.60 -4.95
CA LYS A 79 7.72 6.19 -5.21
C LYS A 79 6.55 5.27 -4.93
N MET A 80 6.45 4.25 -5.76
CA MET A 80 5.55 3.11 -5.59
C MET A 80 6.39 1.87 -5.28
N TYR A 81 5.99 1.15 -4.23
CA TYR A 81 6.59 -0.10 -3.79
C TYR A 81 5.60 -1.23 -4.04
N ILE A 82 5.98 -2.20 -4.82
CA ILE A 82 5.15 -3.37 -5.14
C ILE A 82 5.77 -4.59 -4.49
N THR A 83 5.05 -5.17 -3.54
CA THR A 83 5.42 -6.42 -2.88
C THR A 83 4.84 -7.60 -3.66
N SER A 84 5.70 -8.52 -4.05
CA SER A 84 5.38 -9.78 -4.69
C SER A 84 6.25 -10.90 -4.08
N ASN A 85 6.92 -11.72 -4.86
CA ASN A 85 8.06 -12.54 -4.41
C ASN A 85 9.36 -11.70 -4.30
N LYS A 86 9.31 -10.46 -4.70
CA LYS A 86 10.35 -9.43 -4.64
C LYS A 86 9.71 -8.10 -4.28
N ILE A 87 10.53 -7.08 -4.06
CA ILE A 87 10.08 -5.69 -3.94
C ILE A 87 10.54 -4.93 -5.19
N ASP A 88 9.59 -4.46 -5.98
CA ASP A 88 9.86 -3.53 -7.08
C ASP A 88 9.61 -2.10 -6.62
N ILE A 89 10.55 -1.20 -6.95
CA ILE A 89 10.50 0.22 -6.60
C ILE A 89 10.43 1.02 -7.88
N VAL A 90 9.33 1.73 -8.04
CA VAL A 90 9.03 2.53 -9.24
C VAL A 90 8.97 3.99 -8.88
N ASN A 91 9.67 4.82 -9.62
CA ASN A 91 9.57 6.26 -9.53
C ASN A 91 8.27 6.74 -10.19
N LEU A 92 7.40 7.39 -9.43
CA LEU A 92 6.09 7.83 -9.91
C LEU A 92 6.12 9.08 -10.79
N ASN A 93 7.25 9.78 -10.87
CA ASN A 93 7.36 10.98 -11.71
C ASN A 93 7.68 10.63 -13.16
N ASN A 94 8.41 9.52 -13.39
CA ASN A 94 8.85 9.09 -14.72
C ASN A 94 8.51 7.64 -15.06
N LEU A 95 7.84 6.92 -14.17
CA LEU A 95 7.44 5.52 -14.30
C LEU A 95 8.60 4.54 -14.57
N LEU A 96 9.81 4.85 -14.13
CA LEU A 96 10.95 3.95 -14.26
C LEU A 96 11.10 3.05 -13.02
N ILE A 97 11.46 1.80 -13.23
CA ILE A 97 11.90 0.91 -12.14
C ILE A 97 13.28 1.40 -11.69
N GLU A 98 13.35 1.90 -10.46
CA GLU A 98 14.63 2.29 -9.85
C GLU A 98 15.36 1.07 -9.29
N ASN A 99 14.60 0.10 -8.80
CA ASN A 99 15.18 -1.08 -8.17
C ASN A 99 14.21 -2.26 -8.16
N SER A 100 14.78 -3.47 -8.11
CA SER A 100 14.05 -4.73 -7.99
C SER A 100 14.82 -5.66 -7.06
N ILE A 101 14.34 -5.82 -5.83
CA ILE A 101 15.03 -6.52 -4.76
C ILE A 101 14.41 -7.90 -4.60
N SER A 102 15.17 -8.91 -4.96
CA SER A 102 14.76 -10.32 -4.84
C SER A 102 15.64 -11.07 -3.84
N GLY A 103 15.10 -12.14 -3.30
CA GLY A 103 15.87 -13.01 -2.42
C GLY A 103 16.63 -14.07 -3.21
N ASN A 104 17.92 -13.84 -3.46
CA ASN A 104 18.78 -14.84 -4.12
C ASN A 104 19.91 -15.37 -3.24
N SER A 105 19.95 -15.04 -1.96
CA SER A 105 21.01 -15.46 -1.06
C SER A 105 20.45 -15.91 0.29
N PHE A 106 21.29 -16.47 1.11
CA PHE A 106 20.98 -17.02 2.44
C PHE A 106 20.21 -16.07 3.38
N ASN A 107 20.18 -14.78 3.09
CA ASN A 107 19.45 -13.75 3.84
C ASN A 107 18.38 -13.03 2.97
N GLY A 108 17.98 -13.59 1.84
CA GLY A 108 17.03 -12.96 0.91
C GLY A 108 15.59 -12.91 1.39
N LEU A 109 14.72 -12.34 0.57
CA LEU A 109 13.28 -12.35 0.78
C LEU A 109 12.73 -13.74 0.44
N ILE A 110 11.97 -14.35 1.36
CA ILE A 110 11.40 -15.70 1.20
C ILE A 110 9.92 -15.63 0.82
N ASN A 111 9.15 -14.89 1.59
CA ASN A 111 7.72 -14.67 1.37
C ASN A 111 7.30 -13.31 1.91
N PRO A 112 7.77 -12.21 1.29
CA PRO A 112 7.42 -10.86 1.72
C PRO A 112 5.92 -10.64 1.58
N THR A 113 5.32 -9.88 2.50
CA THR A 113 3.88 -9.64 2.56
C THR A 113 3.51 -8.16 2.53
N ASP A 114 4.33 -7.32 3.15
CA ASP A 114 4.12 -5.87 3.19
C ASP A 114 5.47 -5.17 3.26
N CYS A 115 5.52 -3.91 2.86
CA CYS A 115 6.70 -3.06 3.03
C CYS A 115 6.29 -1.66 3.45
N GLN A 116 7.17 -0.98 4.19
CA GLN A 116 6.95 0.38 4.65
C GLN A 116 8.22 1.19 4.51
N TYR A 117 8.11 2.36 3.87
CA TYR A 117 9.22 3.29 3.77
C TYR A 117 9.60 3.86 5.14
N LEU A 118 10.89 3.96 5.36
CA LEU A 118 11.50 4.64 6.49
C LEU A 118 12.22 5.89 6.02
N GLU A 119 12.54 6.75 6.95
CA GLU A 119 13.47 7.84 6.69
C GLU A 119 14.86 7.29 6.32
N TYR A 120 15.69 8.14 5.72
CA TYR A 120 17.07 7.83 5.33
C TYR A 120 17.24 6.74 4.27
N GLY A 121 16.30 6.65 3.32
CA GLY A 121 16.44 5.74 2.18
C GLY A 121 16.36 4.26 2.55
N ARG A 122 15.58 3.89 3.55
CA ARG A 122 15.38 2.50 3.99
C ARG A 122 13.92 2.10 3.94
N ILE A 123 13.68 0.81 3.75
CA ILE A 123 12.35 0.20 3.90
C ILE A 123 12.39 -0.95 4.90
N PHE A 124 11.30 -1.12 5.64
CA PHE A 124 10.97 -2.35 6.33
C PHE A 124 10.19 -3.28 5.40
N VAL A 125 10.49 -4.57 5.47
CA VAL A 125 9.75 -5.62 4.75
C VAL A 125 9.37 -6.71 5.74
N THR A 126 8.06 -6.97 5.88
CA THR A 126 7.57 -8.12 6.64
C THR A 126 7.71 -9.38 5.79
N ASP A 127 8.41 -10.39 6.29
CA ASP A 127 8.65 -11.65 5.60
C ASP A 127 8.09 -12.82 6.41
N ARG A 128 6.96 -13.36 5.94
CA ARG A 128 6.30 -14.51 6.58
C ARG A 128 7.06 -15.82 6.38
N GLY A 129 8.00 -15.87 5.43
CA GLY A 129 8.74 -17.08 5.08
C GLY A 129 9.63 -17.56 6.23
N ASP A 130 10.33 -16.63 6.85
CA ASP A 130 11.21 -16.88 7.99
C ASP A 130 10.75 -16.19 9.28
N SER A 131 9.56 -15.59 9.29
CA SER A 131 8.98 -14.90 10.45
C SER A 131 9.79 -13.70 10.94
N LYS A 132 10.28 -12.87 10.01
CA LYS A 132 11.18 -11.75 10.30
C LYS A 132 10.74 -10.46 9.63
N VAL A 133 11.28 -9.36 10.12
CA VAL A 133 11.28 -8.08 9.40
C VAL A 133 12.69 -7.82 8.88
N LYS A 134 12.78 -7.48 7.60
CA LYS A 134 14.05 -7.18 6.93
C LYS A 134 14.13 -5.69 6.63
N VAL A 135 15.27 -5.10 6.92
CA VAL A 135 15.56 -3.70 6.62
C VAL A 135 16.42 -3.66 5.37
N ILE A 136 15.94 -2.98 4.35
CA ILE A 136 16.63 -2.84 3.08
C ILE A 136 17.09 -1.40 2.91
N ASP A 137 18.34 -1.21 2.58
CA ASP A 137 18.90 0.06 2.14
C ASP A 137 18.59 0.26 0.65
N LEU A 138 17.91 1.32 0.30
CA LEU A 138 17.49 1.60 -1.08
C LEU A 138 18.61 2.09 -1.97
N THR A 139 19.74 2.51 -1.40
CA THR A 139 20.92 2.96 -2.15
C THR A 139 21.73 1.78 -2.68
N THR A 140 21.90 0.75 -1.82
CA THR A 140 22.69 -0.44 -2.17
C THR A 140 21.84 -1.62 -2.58
N SER A 141 20.54 -1.61 -2.24
CA SER A 141 19.59 -2.73 -2.40
C SER A 141 19.88 -3.94 -1.51
N ASP A 142 20.69 -3.74 -0.49
CA ASP A 142 21.08 -4.79 0.43
C ASP A 142 20.14 -4.88 1.62
N ILE A 143 19.95 -6.10 2.13
CA ILE A 143 19.35 -6.32 3.44
C ILE A 143 20.43 -6.00 4.50
N THR A 144 20.26 -4.90 5.19
CA THR A 144 21.23 -4.40 6.17
C THR A 144 20.98 -4.91 7.57
N THR A 145 19.73 -5.27 7.89
CA THR A 145 19.33 -5.72 9.23
C THR A 145 18.20 -6.72 9.11
N ILE A 146 18.22 -7.73 9.98
CA ILE A 146 17.16 -8.71 10.15
C ILE A 146 16.65 -8.59 11.60
N ILE A 147 15.36 -8.41 11.76
CA ILE A 147 14.71 -8.16 13.05
C ILE A 147 13.80 -9.35 13.36
N GLU A 148 14.05 -10.00 14.48
CA GLU A 148 13.18 -11.02 15.02
C GLU A 148 11.94 -10.38 15.64
N THR A 149 10.77 -10.91 15.37
CA THR A 149 9.48 -10.41 15.92
C THR A 149 8.84 -11.40 16.90
N GLY A 150 9.58 -12.39 17.33
CA GLY A 150 9.17 -13.47 18.22
C GLY A 150 9.24 -14.85 17.55
N ASP A 151 9.11 -15.90 18.36
CA ASP A 151 9.18 -17.29 17.89
C ASP A 151 7.97 -17.67 17.05
N SER A 152 8.22 -18.09 15.82
CA SER A 152 7.18 -18.56 14.88
C SER A 152 6.05 -17.57 14.59
N THR A 153 6.24 -16.30 14.88
CA THR A 153 5.32 -15.23 14.50
C THR A 153 5.21 -15.15 12.97
N LYS A 154 4.13 -14.59 12.50
CA LYS A 154 3.92 -14.42 11.06
C LYS A 154 3.67 -12.95 10.78
N PRO A 155 4.73 -12.12 10.72
CA PRO A 155 4.60 -10.70 10.44
C PRO A 155 3.90 -10.51 9.09
N ASN A 156 2.83 -9.73 9.08
CA ASN A 156 1.95 -9.62 7.91
C ASN A 156 1.72 -8.18 7.48
N PHE A 157 1.74 -7.27 8.42
CA PHE A 157 1.45 -5.86 8.21
C PHE A 157 2.40 -5.01 9.02
N ILE A 158 2.81 -3.87 8.48
CA ILE A 158 3.66 -2.92 9.18
C ILE A 158 3.16 -1.50 8.97
N VAL A 159 3.15 -0.71 10.03
CA VAL A 159 2.81 0.70 10.00
C VAL A 159 3.82 1.49 10.82
N ASN A 160 4.19 2.67 10.35
CA ASN A 160 5.11 3.54 11.07
C ASN A 160 4.59 4.97 11.18
N LYS A 161 5.05 5.64 12.21
CA LYS A 161 4.90 7.09 12.38
C LYS A 161 6.08 7.62 13.19
N PHE A 162 6.61 8.75 12.79
CA PHE A 162 7.83 9.33 13.37
C PHE A 162 9.01 8.32 13.26
N TRP A 163 9.60 7.95 14.38
CA TRP A 163 10.74 7.02 14.48
C TRP A 163 10.36 5.63 15.02
N ARG A 164 9.06 5.30 15.04
CA ARG A 164 8.55 4.02 15.55
C ARG A 164 7.67 3.34 14.54
N ALA A 165 7.89 2.05 14.37
CA ALA A 165 7.03 1.18 13.59
C ALA A 165 6.39 0.11 14.49
N TYR A 166 5.23 -0.38 14.07
CA TYR A 166 4.55 -1.52 14.67
C TYR A 166 4.34 -2.60 13.63
N VAL A 167 4.77 -3.80 13.98
CA VAL A 167 4.60 -5.01 13.18
C VAL A 167 3.46 -5.83 13.77
N LEU A 168 2.50 -6.17 12.93
CA LEU A 168 1.38 -7.01 13.28
C LEU A 168 1.72 -8.46 12.94
N ASN A 169 1.75 -9.31 13.96
CA ASN A 169 1.97 -10.73 13.81
C ASN A 169 0.62 -11.42 13.62
N SER A 170 0.36 -11.88 12.40
CA SER A 170 -0.90 -12.53 12.04
C SER A 170 -0.64 -14.01 11.77
N GLY A 171 -0.90 -14.85 12.72
CA GLY A 171 -0.67 -16.29 12.66
C GLY A 171 -1.51 -17.02 11.60
N GLY A 172 -1.89 -18.24 11.90
CA GLY A 172 -2.75 -19.06 11.04
C GLY A 172 -4.22 -18.99 11.39
N GLN A 173 -5.06 -19.60 10.56
CA GLN A 173 -6.52 -19.64 10.70
C GLN A 173 -6.99 -20.84 11.55
N THR A 174 -6.22 -21.20 12.59
CA THR A 174 -6.61 -22.22 13.58
C THR A 174 -6.24 -21.72 14.96
N SER A 175 -6.99 -22.12 15.98
CA SER A 175 -6.75 -21.70 17.38
C SER A 175 -5.34 -22.03 17.88
N SER A 176 -4.69 -23.06 17.35
CA SER A 176 -3.32 -23.45 17.70
C SER A 176 -2.23 -22.71 16.93
N LYS A 177 -2.58 -21.95 15.88
CA LYS A 177 -1.64 -21.25 15.01
C LYS A 177 -1.87 -19.73 14.94
N LYS A 178 -2.87 -19.24 15.67
CA LYS A 178 -3.15 -17.81 15.76
C LYS A 178 -2.01 -17.08 16.47
N ASP A 179 -1.88 -15.80 16.19
CA ASP A 179 -1.02 -14.89 16.92
C ASP A 179 -1.83 -13.73 17.49
N THR A 180 -1.37 -13.12 18.57
CA THR A 180 -2.07 -12.04 19.25
C THR A 180 -1.17 -10.86 19.53
N THR A 181 0.02 -10.81 18.92
CA THR A 181 1.04 -9.85 19.26
C THR A 181 1.22 -8.78 18.20
N ILE A 182 1.52 -7.59 18.66
CA ILE A 182 2.13 -6.53 17.86
C ILE A 182 3.45 -6.13 18.53
N VAL A 183 4.50 -5.94 17.73
CA VAL A 183 5.85 -5.62 18.20
C VAL A 183 6.27 -4.26 17.71
N SER A 184 6.80 -3.41 18.60
CA SER A 184 7.36 -2.13 18.21
C SER A 184 8.80 -2.26 17.73
N ILE A 185 9.17 -1.41 16.79
CA ILE A 185 10.54 -1.26 16.29
C ILE A 185 10.91 0.21 16.37
N ASP A 186 11.96 0.52 17.13
CA ASP A 186 12.53 1.85 17.19
C ASP A 186 13.66 1.99 16.17
N TYR A 187 13.64 3.09 15.40
CA TYR A 187 14.64 3.40 14.37
C TYR A 187 15.07 4.86 14.37
N LYS A 188 15.01 5.48 15.54
CA LYS A 188 15.34 6.89 15.75
C LYS A 188 16.78 7.24 15.32
N ASP A 189 16.96 8.44 14.77
CA ASP A 189 18.26 9.08 14.49
C ASP A 189 19.18 8.28 13.55
N GLY A 190 18.62 7.50 12.61
CA GLY A 190 19.39 6.72 11.66
C GLY A 190 20.13 5.52 12.27
N LEU A 191 19.88 5.21 13.53
CA LEU A 191 20.42 4.03 14.20
C LEU A 191 19.92 2.74 13.53
N VAL A 192 20.63 1.65 13.77
CA VAL A 192 20.19 0.33 13.33
C VAL A 192 18.84 0.03 13.97
N PRO A 193 17.78 -0.24 13.19
CA PRO A 193 16.49 -0.59 13.75
C PRO A 193 16.54 -1.89 14.54
N ILE A 194 16.00 -1.88 15.73
CA ILE A 194 15.91 -3.06 16.62
C ILE A 194 14.47 -3.27 17.07
N ALA A 195 14.08 -4.52 17.26
CA ALA A 195 12.83 -4.83 17.92
C ALA A 195 12.92 -4.44 19.39
N ASP A 196 11.92 -3.72 19.84
CA ASP A 196 11.72 -3.44 21.27
C ASP A 196 10.62 -4.37 21.79
N PHE A 197 11.03 -5.51 22.36
CA PHE A 197 10.09 -6.46 22.94
C PHE A 197 9.46 -5.96 24.25
N SER A 198 10.01 -4.90 24.87
CA SER A 198 9.31 -4.21 25.97
C SER A 198 8.09 -3.46 25.44
N GLY A 199 8.05 -3.19 24.16
CA GLY A 199 6.92 -2.60 23.43
C GLY A 199 6.00 -3.65 22.79
N GLU A 200 6.10 -4.93 23.14
CA GLU A 200 5.12 -5.92 22.73
C GLU A 200 3.76 -5.66 23.40
N VAL A 201 2.71 -5.67 22.61
CA VAL A 201 1.34 -5.51 23.08
C VAL A 201 0.50 -6.70 22.64
N ILE A 202 -0.21 -7.30 23.60
CA ILE A 202 -1.17 -8.36 23.32
C ILE A 202 -2.50 -7.72 22.93
N VAL A 203 -3.03 -8.13 21.78
CA VAL A 203 -4.32 -7.71 21.23
C VAL A 203 -5.19 -8.94 20.93
N GLY A 204 -6.18 -8.81 20.09
CA GLY A 204 -7.02 -9.94 19.66
C GLY A 204 -6.32 -10.86 18.66
N ASP A 205 -7.02 -11.94 18.32
CA ASP A 205 -6.51 -12.98 17.42
C ASP A 205 -6.22 -12.44 16.01
N ASN A 206 -5.02 -12.72 15.52
CA ASN A 206 -4.58 -12.39 14.16
C ASN A 206 -4.74 -10.90 13.79
N PRO A 207 -3.99 -9.97 14.41
CA PRO A 207 -3.99 -8.58 13.99
C PRO A 207 -3.64 -8.47 12.51
N SER A 208 -4.50 -7.78 11.74
CA SER A 208 -4.49 -7.84 10.28
C SER A 208 -4.24 -6.51 9.61
N SER A 209 -4.65 -5.42 10.26
CA SER A 209 -4.54 -4.07 9.72
C SER A 209 -4.48 -3.05 10.84
N ALA A 210 -3.79 -1.95 10.60
CA ALA A 210 -3.69 -0.86 11.58
C ALA A 210 -3.61 0.51 10.90
N VAL A 211 -4.03 1.53 11.65
CA VAL A 211 -3.80 2.94 11.35
C VAL A 211 -3.04 3.55 12.51
N PHE A 212 -1.99 4.29 12.21
CA PHE A 212 -1.16 4.98 13.19
C PHE A 212 -1.26 6.50 12.99
N SER A 213 -2.28 7.12 13.58
CA SER A 213 -2.47 8.58 13.59
C SER A 213 -1.86 9.23 14.84
N ASP A 214 -2.64 9.52 15.85
CA ASP A 214 -2.21 9.94 17.21
C ASP A 214 -2.05 8.73 18.14
N GLN A 215 -2.87 7.72 17.93
CA GLN A 215 -2.82 6.42 18.57
C GLN A 215 -2.70 5.32 17.55
N LEU A 216 -2.26 4.16 17.98
CA LEU A 216 -2.24 2.97 17.13
C LEU A 216 -3.59 2.26 17.22
N LYS A 217 -4.35 2.26 16.15
CA LYS A 217 -5.65 1.63 16.02
C LYS A 217 -5.47 0.32 15.27
N VAL A 218 -5.78 -0.81 15.90
CA VAL A 218 -5.48 -2.17 15.41
C VAL A 218 -6.76 -2.95 15.22
N LEU A 219 -6.91 -3.54 14.05
CA LEU A 219 -7.97 -4.47 13.72
C LEU A 219 -7.44 -5.89 13.74
N CYS A 220 -8.10 -6.77 14.48
CA CYS A 220 -7.79 -8.19 14.56
C CYS A 220 -8.90 -8.97 13.85
N LYS A 221 -8.51 -9.84 12.92
CA LYS A 221 -9.48 -10.55 12.09
C LYS A 221 -10.13 -11.76 12.76
N GLY A 222 -9.62 -12.17 13.92
CA GLY A 222 -10.06 -13.41 14.56
C GLY A 222 -9.51 -14.66 13.88
N VAL A 223 -10.08 -15.78 14.24
CA VAL A 223 -9.90 -17.08 13.57
C VAL A 223 -11.19 -17.39 12.83
N TYR A 224 -11.11 -17.52 11.53
CA TYR A 224 -12.27 -17.83 10.69
C TYR A 224 -11.93 -19.00 9.76
N ASN A 225 -12.63 -20.11 9.94
CA ASN A 225 -12.46 -21.30 9.12
C ASN A 225 -13.80 -21.68 8.50
N ILE A 226 -13.96 -21.39 7.22
CA ILE A 226 -15.19 -21.66 6.46
C ILE A 226 -15.62 -23.14 6.49
N ASN A 227 -14.70 -24.07 6.76
CA ASN A 227 -14.95 -25.49 6.74
C ASN A 227 -15.17 -26.10 8.15
N ASN A 228 -14.87 -25.36 9.22
CA ASN A 228 -14.98 -25.85 10.58
C ASN A 228 -15.11 -24.70 11.59
N ASN A 229 -16.31 -24.28 11.86
CA ASN A 229 -16.63 -23.13 12.72
C ASN A 229 -16.42 -23.41 14.23
N SER A 230 -16.05 -24.62 14.63
CA SER A 230 -16.00 -25.01 16.07
C SER A 230 -14.87 -24.31 16.85
N ASN A 231 -13.92 -23.67 16.17
CA ASN A 231 -12.79 -22.97 16.79
C ASN A 231 -12.66 -21.52 16.30
N ASP A 232 -13.72 -20.97 15.69
CA ASP A 232 -13.70 -19.62 15.21
C ASP A 232 -13.72 -18.63 16.37
N SER A 233 -12.97 -17.55 16.24
CA SER A 233 -13.04 -16.38 17.11
C SER A 233 -13.45 -15.16 16.31
N GLU A 234 -14.31 -14.35 16.91
CA GLU A 234 -14.79 -13.09 16.31
C GLU A 234 -13.64 -12.10 16.13
N SER A 235 -13.83 -11.21 15.22
CA SER A 235 -12.94 -10.06 15.01
C SER A 235 -13.01 -9.10 16.20
N SER A 236 -11.98 -8.28 16.37
CA SER A 236 -11.91 -7.30 17.45
C SER A 236 -11.11 -6.07 17.05
N PHE A 237 -11.33 -4.97 17.75
CA PHE A 237 -10.66 -3.71 17.49
C PHE A 237 -10.04 -3.18 18.78
N TYR A 238 -8.82 -2.65 18.67
CA TYR A 238 -8.00 -2.16 19.77
C TYR A 238 -7.47 -0.77 19.50
N VAL A 239 -7.46 0.06 20.53
CA VAL A 239 -6.75 1.33 20.56
C VAL A 239 -5.58 1.18 21.51
N VAL A 240 -4.37 1.39 21.03
CA VAL A 240 -3.12 1.18 21.75
C VAL A 240 -2.40 2.51 21.91
N ASN A 241 -1.88 2.75 23.14
CA ASN A 241 -0.95 3.86 23.37
C ASN A 241 0.42 3.49 22.76
N PRO A 242 0.87 4.20 21.73
CA PRO A 242 2.11 3.82 21.03
C PRO A 242 3.39 4.17 21.81
N TRP A 243 3.27 4.95 22.86
CA TRP A 243 4.41 5.39 23.67
C TRP A 243 4.52 4.59 24.97
N GLY A 244 3.38 4.18 25.51
CA GLY A 244 3.30 3.41 26.74
C GLY A 244 3.13 1.91 26.54
N HIS A 245 2.91 1.45 25.30
CA HIS A 245 2.75 0.03 24.92
C HIS A 245 1.66 -0.71 25.71
N TYR A 246 0.48 -0.09 25.84
CA TYR A 246 -0.67 -0.70 26.48
C TYR A 246 -1.96 -0.42 25.74
N VAL A 247 -2.93 -1.30 25.90
CA VAL A 247 -4.27 -1.12 25.35
C VAL A 247 -5.02 -0.05 26.14
N ILE A 248 -5.49 1.01 25.43
CA ILE A 248 -6.33 2.08 25.99
C ILE A 248 -7.78 1.63 26.06
N SER A 249 -8.27 1.05 24.96
CA SER A 249 -9.65 0.58 24.84
C SER A 249 -9.75 -0.49 23.76
N SER A 250 -10.80 -1.30 23.82
CA SER A 250 -11.06 -2.34 22.84
C SER A 250 -12.54 -2.64 22.73
N VAL A 251 -12.94 -3.26 21.63
CA VAL A 251 -14.29 -3.79 21.43
C VAL A 251 -14.23 -5.11 20.66
N ASN A 252 -14.99 -6.10 21.12
CA ASN A 252 -15.27 -7.30 20.35
C ASN A 252 -16.33 -6.99 19.29
N LEU A 253 -16.09 -7.41 18.06
CA LEU A 253 -16.98 -7.19 16.94
C LEU A 253 -17.89 -8.41 16.82
N ASN A 254 -18.97 -8.43 17.60
CA ASN A 254 -19.86 -9.57 17.77
C ASN A 254 -20.45 -10.03 16.43
N ASN A 255 -20.37 -11.31 16.14
CA ASN A 255 -20.77 -11.96 14.88
C ASN A 255 -20.07 -11.42 13.62
N ILE A 256 -18.94 -10.75 13.76
CA ILE A 256 -18.12 -10.26 12.66
C ILE A 256 -16.83 -11.07 12.61
N TYR A 257 -16.52 -11.60 11.44
CA TYR A 257 -15.38 -12.49 11.21
C TYR A 257 -14.51 -11.99 10.06
N ASN A 258 -13.23 -12.32 10.12
CA ASN A 258 -12.25 -12.03 9.08
C ASN A 258 -12.12 -10.53 8.75
N ALA A 259 -12.20 -9.67 9.77
CA ALA A 259 -12.06 -8.22 9.59
C ALA A 259 -10.64 -7.83 9.14
N GLN A 260 -10.56 -6.94 8.15
CA GLN A 260 -9.29 -6.49 7.57
C GLN A 260 -9.44 -5.13 6.86
N SER A 261 -8.35 -4.60 6.32
CA SER A 261 -8.33 -3.34 5.57
C SER A 261 -8.94 -2.16 6.33
N LEU A 262 -8.33 -1.84 7.48
CA LEU A 262 -8.72 -0.68 8.29
C LEU A 262 -8.26 0.62 7.65
N VAL A 263 -9.16 1.58 7.52
CA VAL A 263 -8.86 2.95 7.08
C VAL A 263 -9.55 3.94 8.00
N GLU A 264 -8.92 5.08 8.24
CA GLU A 264 -9.44 6.14 9.10
C GLU A 264 -9.93 7.31 8.25
N ASN A 265 -11.03 7.92 8.62
CA ASN A 265 -11.50 9.11 7.95
C ASN A 265 -10.63 10.33 8.26
N TYR A 266 -10.77 11.37 7.46
CA TYR A 266 -9.91 12.56 7.52
C TYR A 266 -9.83 13.23 8.89
N ASN A 267 -10.93 13.28 9.62
CA ASN A 267 -10.98 13.94 10.92
C ASN A 267 -10.77 12.99 12.12
N GLY A 268 -10.47 11.72 11.88
CA GLY A 268 -10.22 10.74 12.93
C GLY A 268 -11.44 10.29 13.74
N SER A 269 -12.65 10.72 13.36
CA SER A 269 -13.88 10.42 14.11
C SER A 269 -14.50 9.06 13.77
N ALA A 270 -14.09 8.46 12.66
CA ALA A 270 -14.58 7.17 12.21
C ALA A 270 -13.49 6.37 11.50
N LEU A 271 -13.61 5.05 11.61
CA LEU A 271 -12.81 4.10 10.86
C LEU A 271 -13.73 3.19 10.06
N PHE A 272 -13.25 2.77 8.92
CA PHE A 272 -13.95 1.80 8.08
C PHE A 272 -13.10 0.55 7.92
N PHE A 273 -13.74 -0.60 7.83
CA PHE A 273 -13.06 -1.88 7.62
C PHE A 273 -13.93 -2.86 6.86
N THR A 274 -13.30 -3.85 6.27
CA THR A 274 -13.99 -4.96 5.60
C THR A 274 -14.12 -6.15 6.53
N ALA A 275 -15.16 -6.96 6.34
CA ALA A 275 -15.35 -8.25 7.00
C ALA A 275 -15.88 -9.28 5.99
N SER A 276 -16.09 -10.53 6.43
CA SER A 276 -16.57 -11.62 5.57
C SER A 276 -17.90 -11.32 4.88
N ASP A 277 -18.72 -10.45 5.44
CA ASP A 277 -20.09 -10.17 5.03
C ASP A 277 -20.39 -8.71 4.68
N GLY A 278 -19.38 -7.84 4.69
CA GLY A 278 -19.61 -6.45 4.32
C GLY A 278 -18.55 -5.44 4.75
N ILE A 279 -18.89 -4.17 4.56
CA ILE A 279 -18.12 -3.03 5.03
C ILE A 279 -18.78 -2.47 6.28
N TYR A 280 -17.95 -2.16 7.28
CA TYR A 280 -18.37 -1.66 8.57
C TYR A 280 -17.72 -0.33 8.88
N ARG A 281 -18.36 0.44 9.75
CA ARG A 281 -17.87 1.68 10.33
C ARG A 281 -17.79 1.56 11.85
N ILE A 282 -16.66 1.97 12.43
CA ILE A 282 -16.48 2.17 13.88
C ILE A 282 -16.42 3.67 14.13
N TYR A 283 -17.20 4.17 15.08
CA TYR A 283 -17.15 5.55 15.54
C TYR A 283 -16.13 5.69 16.67
N TYR A 284 -15.22 6.63 16.53
CA TYR A 284 -14.20 6.91 17.52
C TYR A 284 -14.54 8.22 18.27
N PRO A 285 -14.41 8.32 19.60
CA PRO A 285 -13.85 7.32 20.51
C PRO A 285 -14.87 6.34 21.12
N SER A 286 -16.14 6.38 20.76
CA SER A 286 -17.21 5.58 21.39
C SER A 286 -17.06 4.07 21.13
N LEU A 287 -16.35 3.66 20.09
CA LEU A 287 -16.18 2.30 19.59
C LEU A 287 -17.51 1.59 19.23
N SER A 288 -18.60 2.35 19.08
CA SER A 288 -19.82 1.80 18.48
C SER A 288 -19.60 1.53 17.01
N TYR A 289 -20.21 0.47 16.49
CA TYR A 289 -20.00 0.06 15.11
C TYR A 289 -21.29 -0.35 14.42
N SER A 290 -21.31 -0.24 13.10
CA SER A 290 -22.46 -0.65 12.28
C SER A 290 -21.99 -1.07 10.89
N LYS A 291 -22.73 -2.00 10.28
CA LYS A 291 -22.57 -2.32 8.86
C LYS A 291 -23.10 -1.18 8.02
N ILE A 292 -22.40 -0.82 6.97
CA ILE A 292 -22.78 0.24 6.04
C ILE A 292 -23.00 -0.26 4.61
N LEU A 293 -22.44 -1.41 4.23
CA LEU A 293 -22.63 -1.98 2.91
C LEU A 293 -22.51 -3.50 2.94
N ASP A 294 -23.50 -4.20 2.35
CA ASP A 294 -23.44 -5.63 2.10
C ASP A 294 -22.64 -5.90 0.81
N LEU A 295 -21.34 -6.09 0.96
CA LEU A 295 -20.43 -6.37 -0.16
C LEU A 295 -19.30 -7.28 0.32
N GLN A 296 -19.12 -8.42 -0.32
CA GLN A 296 -17.97 -9.28 -0.04
C GLN A 296 -16.69 -8.65 -0.58
N THR A 297 -15.88 -8.14 0.31
CA THR A 297 -14.67 -7.38 -0.01
C THR A 297 -13.56 -7.64 1.01
N ASN A 298 -12.32 -7.48 0.59
CA ASN A 298 -11.16 -7.60 1.47
C ASN A 298 -10.25 -6.36 1.46
N LYS A 299 -10.58 -5.37 0.64
CA LYS A 299 -9.81 -4.14 0.54
C LYS A 299 -10.71 -2.92 0.35
N ILE A 300 -10.42 -1.88 1.13
CA ILE A 300 -11.00 -0.54 0.95
C ILE A 300 -9.90 0.51 0.97
N ALA A 301 -10.18 1.63 0.33
CA ALA A 301 -9.43 2.87 0.45
C ALA A 301 -10.39 4.06 0.53
N LEU A 302 -9.97 5.14 1.17
CA LEU A 302 -10.73 6.39 1.25
C LEU A 302 -10.13 7.45 0.35
N ASN A 303 -11.00 8.27 -0.22
CA ASN A 303 -10.62 9.50 -0.90
C ASN A 303 -11.58 10.61 -0.53
N ILE A 304 -11.08 11.84 -0.46
CA ILE A 304 -11.91 13.03 -0.26
C ILE A 304 -12.21 13.61 -1.64
N GLU A 305 -13.47 13.61 -2.01
CA GLU A 305 -13.90 14.15 -3.29
C GLU A 305 -14.78 15.38 -3.12
N LYS A 306 -14.67 16.27 -4.08
CA LYS A 306 -15.50 17.44 -4.19
C LYS A 306 -16.83 17.05 -4.82
N TYR A 307 -17.89 17.21 -4.09
CA TYR A 307 -19.26 16.96 -4.54
C TYR A 307 -20.04 18.28 -4.65
N TYR A 308 -20.88 18.41 -5.67
CA TYR A 308 -21.79 19.53 -5.81
C TYR A 308 -23.16 19.13 -5.23
N ASP A 309 -23.54 19.70 -4.11
CA ASP A 309 -24.84 19.43 -3.48
C ASP A 309 -25.98 20.19 -4.17
N THR A 310 -25.69 21.38 -4.65
CA THR A 310 -26.58 22.23 -5.45
C THR A 310 -25.73 23.15 -6.33
N ASP A 311 -26.32 23.86 -7.24
CA ASP A 311 -25.67 24.68 -8.28
C ASP A 311 -24.56 25.66 -7.81
N THR A 312 -24.33 25.83 -6.51
CA THR A 312 -23.37 26.80 -5.98
C THR A 312 -22.56 26.35 -4.75
N THR A 313 -22.89 25.24 -4.09
CA THR A 313 -22.24 24.85 -2.84
C THR A 313 -21.39 23.59 -3.02
N PHE A 314 -20.09 23.71 -2.73
CA PHE A 314 -19.17 22.56 -2.72
C PHE A 314 -19.20 21.87 -1.35
N VAL A 315 -19.43 20.59 -1.35
CA VAL A 315 -19.26 19.72 -0.17
C VAL A 315 -18.13 18.74 -0.44
N TYR A 316 -17.21 18.61 0.49
CA TYR A 316 -16.21 17.56 0.45
C TYR A 316 -16.79 16.33 1.08
N THR A 317 -16.84 15.24 0.33
CA THR A 317 -17.37 13.95 0.79
C THR A 317 -16.28 12.90 0.75
N GLU A 318 -16.20 12.13 1.82
CA GLU A 318 -15.34 10.94 1.87
C GLU A 318 -15.99 9.83 1.05
N MET A 319 -15.28 9.35 0.05
CA MET A 319 -15.70 8.24 -0.80
C MET A 319 -14.95 6.98 -0.43
N ILE A 320 -15.66 5.87 -0.31
CA ILE A 320 -15.07 4.55 -0.06
C ILE A 320 -14.94 3.81 -1.39
N TYR A 321 -13.72 3.43 -1.72
CA TYR A 321 -13.43 2.54 -2.84
C TYR A 321 -13.24 1.13 -2.31
N SER A 322 -13.89 0.16 -2.92
CA SER A 322 -13.92 -1.23 -2.44
C SER A 322 -13.86 -2.21 -3.60
N ASN A 323 -12.99 -3.22 -3.53
CA ASN A 323 -13.05 -4.33 -4.47
C ASN A 323 -14.25 -5.24 -4.18
N ASP A 324 -14.60 -6.09 -5.15
CA ASP A 324 -15.66 -7.09 -5.03
C ASP A 324 -15.04 -8.50 -5.19
N LEU A 325 -15.14 -9.35 -4.19
CA LEU A 325 -14.61 -10.72 -4.24
C LEU A 325 -15.42 -11.65 -5.16
N ASN A 326 -16.69 -11.31 -5.45
CA ASN A 326 -17.50 -12.06 -6.39
C ASN A 326 -17.23 -11.66 -7.85
N ASN A 327 -16.79 -10.40 -8.06
CA ASN A 327 -16.39 -9.86 -9.34
C ASN A 327 -15.01 -9.19 -9.18
N PRO A 328 -13.94 -9.98 -9.09
CA PRO A 328 -12.64 -9.51 -8.57
C PRO A 328 -11.92 -8.48 -9.47
N ASN A 329 -12.45 -8.23 -10.66
CA ASN A 329 -11.97 -7.17 -11.57
C ASN A 329 -12.73 -5.84 -11.41
N LEU A 330 -13.58 -5.69 -10.39
CA LEU A 330 -14.34 -4.48 -10.13
C LEU A 330 -13.88 -3.76 -8.87
N ILE A 331 -13.94 -2.43 -8.91
CA ILE A 331 -13.92 -1.55 -7.74
C ILE A 331 -15.19 -0.71 -7.76
N TYR A 332 -15.93 -0.75 -6.65
CA TYR A 332 -17.08 0.12 -6.41
C TYR A 332 -16.64 1.38 -5.68
N LYS A 333 -17.22 2.49 -6.08
CA LYS A 333 -17.16 3.78 -5.41
C LYS A 333 -18.46 3.99 -4.64
N TYR A 334 -18.39 3.95 -3.33
CA TYR A 334 -19.53 4.10 -2.43
C TYR A 334 -19.49 5.45 -1.73
N ASN A 335 -20.63 6.14 -1.73
CA ASN A 335 -20.82 7.38 -1.01
C ASN A 335 -21.55 7.09 0.32
N PRO A 336 -20.88 7.18 1.47
CA PRO A 336 -21.50 6.87 2.76
C PRO A 336 -22.52 7.91 3.23
N PHE A 337 -22.53 9.10 2.63
CA PHE A 337 -23.54 10.13 2.91
C PHE A 337 -24.86 9.87 2.14
N LEU A 338 -24.75 9.45 0.88
CA LEU A 338 -25.91 9.10 0.04
C LEU A 338 -26.36 7.65 0.24
N ASP A 339 -25.61 6.86 0.99
CA ASP A 339 -25.83 5.42 1.19
C ASP A 339 -25.96 4.66 -0.14
N SER A 340 -25.11 4.95 -1.10
CA SER A 340 -25.23 4.38 -2.45
C SER A 340 -23.88 4.21 -3.15
N ILE A 341 -23.81 3.18 -4.02
CA ILE A 341 -22.73 3.04 -4.99
C ILE A 341 -22.96 4.07 -6.10
N THR A 342 -21.99 4.95 -6.28
CA THR A 342 -22.06 6.06 -7.24
C THR A 342 -21.32 5.77 -8.54
N ASP A 343 -20.38 4.82 -8.52
CA ASP A 343 -19.62 4.44 -9.72
C ASP A 343 -19.09 3.01 -9.60
N THR A 344 -18.75 2.42 -10.76
CA THR A 344 -18.14 1.09 -10.86
C THR A 344 -17.01 1.12 -11.87
N ILE A 345 -15.81 0.81 -11.42
CA ILE A 345 -14.60 0.84 -12.22
C ILE A 345 -14.23 -0.59 -12.58
N THR A 346 -14.06 -0.86 -13.87
CA THR A 346 -13.73 -2.21 -14.39
C THR A 346 -12.28 -2.28 -14.83
N PHE A 347 -11.59 -3.36 -14.46
CA PHE A 347 -10.20 -3.63 -14.79
C PHE A 347 -10.07 -4.86 -15.70
N SER A 348 -8.94 -4.97 -16.39
CA SER A 348 -8.65 -6.09 -17.29
C SER A 348 -8.27 -7.39 -16.58
N SER A 349 -7.92 -7.32 -15.29
CA SER A 349 -7.57 -8.47 -14.45
C SER A 349 -8.01 -8.26 -13.00
N ASN A 350 -7.91 -9.30 -12.17
CA ASN A 350 -8.37 -9.26 -10.79
C ASN A 350 -7.58 -8.25 -9.96
N VAL A 351 -8.28 -7.45 -9.19
CA VAL A 351 -7.72 -6.45 -8.26
C VAL A 351 -7.18 -7.15 -7.02
N ILE A 352 -5.93 -6.89 -6.68
CA ILE A 352 -5.24 -7.45 -5.51
C ILE A 352 -5.18 -6.43 -4.37
N ASP A 353 -4.73 -5.21 -4.69
CA ASP A 353 -4.57 -4.13 -3.72
C ASP A 353 -4.66 -2.77 -4.42
N PHE A 354 -4.97 -1.71 -3.69
CA PHE A 354 -5.01 -0.37 -4.24
C PHE A 354 -4.81 0.69 -3.16
N ILE A 355 -4.32 1.86 -3.57
CA ILE A 355 -4.00 2.96 -2.69
C ILE A 355 -4.10 4.29 -3.41
N PHE A 356 -4.52 5.34 -2.71
CA PHE A 356 -4.47 6.70 -3.22
C PHE A 356 -3.10 7.33 -3.03
N ARG A 357 -2.68 8.12 -4.04
CA ARG A 357 -1.61 9.10 -3.93
C ARG A 357 -2.24 10.48 -3.83
N GLY A 358 -1.72 11.35 -2.96
CA GLY A 358 -2.16 12.74 -2.85
C GLY A 358 -3.24 13.00 -1.76
N ASN A 359 -3.50 12.05 -0.87
CA ASN A 359 -4.41 12.19 0.28
C ASN A 359 -3.68 12.51 1.58
#